data_875e964bc000ae4845f7e29f6ff4a830
#
_entry.id   875e964bc000ae4845f7e29f6ff4a830
#
_cell.length_a   1.000
_cell.length_b   1.000
_cell.length_c   1.000
_cell.angle_alpha   90.00
_cell.angle_beta   90.00
_cell.angle_gamma   90.00
#
_symmetry.space_group_name_H-M   'P 1'
#
loop_
_entity.id
_entity.type
_entity.pdbx_description
1 polymer ?
#
loop_
_entity_poly.entity_id
_entity_poly.type
_entity_poly.pdbx_seq_one_letter_code
_entity_poly.pdbx_strand_id
1 'polypeptide(L)'
;MKTIYKSLMTIAFAGLCLASCDKELKEDTAMEVGVVTDSNVSFDGKTVTVKKGSPVTFSFDGDPDFITFFSGEIDHEYKFRNRTEMKIEDIEKCEINFDMVAQYDAPPKNTPQTALDIFISDNFPGMAKNNFEADKLLVEGFDWTYLIPTEELPVKVESNTKSYSYTKDLASYLGKQITIAFHYKGGQDGAVRQPKFSFNNIRIELAFNNNKSETVYAKNLGFTPLNIVNNESDQQSDKVKDREYGAVDGGVPGFWKTVIPTEIIVSSSAAGTTLKNSWLISEPLLLNGSCDPDAGVAIKNISQSLEIYSHTYEEAGTYTATFVANNANYVHQGGQVVRELTINVVE
;
A
#
# COMPACT_ATOMS: atom_id res chain seq x y z
N MET A 1 31.33 35.34 -69.31
CA MET A 1 31.73 35.76 -67.95
C MET A 1 30.59 36.25 -67.07
N LYS A 2 29.49 36.81 -67.57
CA LYS A 2 28.36 37.29 -66.73
C LYS A 2 27.45 36.19 -66.18
N THR A 3 27.46 35.01 -66.77
CA THR A 3 26.57 33.87 -66.34
C THR A 3 27.16 33.07 -65.15
N ILE A 4 28.49 33.04 -65.06
CA ILE A 4 29.20 32.30 -64.00
C ILE A 4 29.08 33.05 -62.66
N TYR A 5 29.10 34.39 -62.68
CA TYR A 5 28.92 35.18 -61.43
C TYR A 5 27.53 35.10 -60.82
N LYS A 6 26.49 34.92 -61.64
CA LYS A 6 25.14 34.74 -61.12
C LYS A 6 24.95 33.39 -60.46
N SER A 7 25.56 32.32 -60.99
CA SER A 7 25.51 30.98 -60.35
C SER A 7 26.30 30.90 -59.05
N LEU A 8 27.46 31.57 -58.98
CA LEU A 8 28.25 31.61 -57.76
C LEU A 8 27.55 32.39 -56.59
N MET A 9 26.84 33.49 -56.96
CA MET A 9 26.12 34.27 -55.97
C MET A 9 24.88 33.59 -55.43
N THR A 10 24.22 32.73 -56.25
CA THR A 10 23.06 31.93 -55.82
C THR A 10 23.46 30.75 -54.94
N ILE A 11 24.63 30.16 -55.18
CA ILE A 11 25.16 29.07 -54.32
C ILE A 11 25.68 29.63 -53.01
N ALA A 12 26.26 30.84 -52.95
CA ALA A 12 26.66 31.49 -51.71
C ALA A 12 25.47 31.90 -50.82
N PHE A 13 24.32 32.26 -51.43
CA PHE A 13 23.11 32.63 -50.65
C PHE A 13 22.33 31.37 -50.19
N ALA A 14 22.37 30.28 -50.92
CA ALA A 14 21.78 29.01 -50.51
C ALA A 14 22.59 28.33 -49.38
N GLY A 15 23.91 28.54 -49.30
CA GLY A 15 24.77 28.02 -48.24
C GLY A 15 24.60 28.75 -46.90
N LEU A 16 24.13 30.02 -46.91
CA LEU A 16 23.89 30.82 -45.70
C LEU A 16 22.53 30.52 -45.04
N CYS A 17 21.60 29.87 -45.74
CA CYS A 17 20.28 29.48 -45.18
C CYS A 17 20.29 28.11 -44.50
N LEU A 18 21.37 27.31 -44.60
CA LEU A 18 21.45 26.02 -43.93
C LEU A 18 22.25 26.04 -42.61
N ALA A 19 22.73 27.21 -42.20
CA ALA A 19 23.43 27.39 -40.91
C ALA A 19 22.51 27.97 -39.83
N SER A 20 21.20 27.99 -40.03
CA SER A 20 20.24 28.46 -39.06
C SER A 20 19.26 27.32 -38.72
N CYS A 21 19.60 26.55 -37.78
CA CYS A 21 18.75 25.87 -36.79
C CYS A 21 19.43 24.62 -36.21
N ASP A 22 20.57 24.83 -35.58
CA ASP A 22 21.02 23.93 -34.51
C ASP A 22 21.38 24.76 -33.29
N LYS A 23 20.45 25.58 -32.84
CA LYS A 23 20.41 25.93 -31.42
C LYS A 23 19.75 24.75 -30.69
N GLU A 24 20.54 23.71 -30.49
CA GLU A 24 20.30 22.88 -29.32
C GLU A 24 20.17 23.84 -28.15
N LEU A 25 19.07 23.81 -27.44
CA LEU A 25 18.92 24.50 -26.16
C LEU A 25 19.87 23.83 -25.15
N LYS A 26 21.16 24.20 -25.24
CA LYS A 26 22.20 23.87 -24.28
C LYS A 26 22.37 25.04 -23.31
N GLU A 27 21.30 25.68 -22.89
CA GLU A 27 21.36 26.56 -21.76
C GLU A 27 21.34 25.70 -20.51
N ASP A 28 22.48 25.64 -19.83
CA ASP A 28 22.58 25.05 -18.51
C ASP A 28 21.52 25.73 -17.63
N THR A 29 20.73 24.93 -16.95
CA THR A 29 19.74 25.43 -16.00
C THR A 29 20.49 26.19 -14.91
N ALA A 30 20.18 27.48 -14.74
CA ALA A 30 20.73 28.31 -13.69
C ALA A 30 19.61 28.90 -12.84
N MET A 31 19.77 28.81 -11.53
CA MET A 31 18.86 29.41 -10.56
C MET A 31 19.58 29.66 -9.25
N GLU A 32 19.46 30.89 -8.73
CA GLU A 32 19.80 31.21 -7.36
C GLU A 32 18.55 31.60 -6.58
N VAL A 33 18.52 31.28 -5.28
CA VAL A 33 17.40 31.54 -4.39
C VAL A 33 17.85 32.50 -3.29
N GLY A 34 17.22 33.66 -3.23
CA GLY A 34 17.38 34.64 -2.16
C GLY A 34 16.15 34.65 -1.25
N VAL A 35 16.23 35.40 -0.15
CA VAL A 35 15.12 35.57 0.81
C VAL A 35 14.93 37.07 1.09
N VAL A 36 13.69 37.52 0.99
CA VAL A 36 13.31 38.89 1.39
C VAL A 36 13.21 38.93 2.91
N THR A 37 14.02 39.76 3.54
CA THR A 37 14.06 39.95 5.00
C THR A 37 13.18 41.07 5.48
N ASP A 38 12.57 40.92 6.64
CA ASP A 38 11.77 41.93 7.32
C ASP A 38 11.89 41.80 8.86
N SER A 39 10.94 42.36 9.62
CA SER A 39 10.95 42.28 11.09
C SER A 39 10.73 40.88 11.63
N ASN A 40 10.11 39.97 10.86
CA ASN A 40 9.76 38.62 11.25
C ASN A 40 10.63 37.55 10.55
N VAL A 41 11.40 37.94 9.52
CA VAL A 41 12.20 37.05 8.68
C VAL A 41 13.64 37.56 8.61
N SER A 42 14.60 36.77 9.07
CA SER A 42 16.02 37.00 8.92
C SER A 42 16.69 35.90 8.09
N PHE A 43 17.76 36.23 7.40
CA PHE A 43 18.50 35.32 6.54
C PHE A 43 20.01 35.55 6.66
N ASP A 44 20.78 34.49 6.89
CA ASP A 44 22.25 34.52 7.06
C ASP A 44 23.02 34.04 5.82
N GLY A 45 22.32 33.78 4.72
CA GLY A 45 22.89 33.22 3.47
C GLY A 45 22.64 31.72 3.32
N LYS A 46 22.20 31.03 4.39
CA LYS A 46 21.90 29.59 4.38
C LYS A 46 20.64 29.25 5.18
N THR A 47 20.48 29.91 6.32
CA THR A 47 19.38 29.67 7.26
C THR A 47 18.44 30.85 7.30
N VAL A 48 17.17 30.60 7.10
CA VAL A 48 16.08 31.55 7.32
C VAL A 48 15.54 31.33 8.72
N THR A 49 15.48 32.39 9.55
CA THR A 49 14.74 32.35 10.80
C THR A 49 13.48 33.19 10.64
N VAL A 50 12.33 32.55 10.87
CA VAL A 50 11.01 33.19 10.67
C VAL A 50 10.13 32.94 11.87
N LYS A 51 9.27 33.91 12.19
CA LYS A 51 8.25 33.76 13.21
C LYS A 51 7.09 32.93 12.66
N LYS A 52 6.61 31.96 13.43
CA LYS A 52 5.46 31.11 13.13
C LYS A 52 4.28 31.91 12.56
N GLY A 53 3.68 31.43 11.49
CA GLY A 53 2.57 32.08 10.80
C GLY A 53 2.95 33.32 9.97
N SER A 54 4.25 33.69 9.91
CA SER A 54 4.72 34.76 9.02
C SER A 54 5.17 34.20 7.67
N PRO A 55 4.85 34.86 6.53
CA PRO A 55 5.27 34.39 5.23
C PRO A 55 6.78 34.56 5.01
N VAL A 56 7.43 33.53 4.54
CA VAL A 56 8.78 33.59 3.96
C VAL A 56 8.65 33.86 2.47
N THR A 57 9.23 34.95 2.00
CA THR A 57 9.25 35.32 0.58
C THR A 57 10.61 35.01 0.00
N PHE A 58 10.65 34.11 -0.96
CA PHE A 58 11.82 33.71 -1.72
C PHE A 58 11.90 34.54 -3.00
N SER A 59 13.09 34.93 -3.41
CA SER A 59 13.38 35.59 -4.68
C SER A 59 14.23 34.69 -5.55
N PHE A 60 14.03 34.76 -6.87
CA PHE A 60 14.75 33.94 -7.83
C PHE A 60 15.57 34.78 -8.77
N ASP A 61 16.84 34.41 -8.98
CA ASP A 61 17.70 34.91 -10.04
C ASP A 61 17.98 33.77 -11.03
N GLY A 62 17.84 34.03 -12.31
CA GLY A 62 17.76 33.07 -13.39
C GLY A 62 16.32 32.82 -13.84
N ASP A 63 16.15 32.23 -15.02
CA ASP A 63 14.83 32.02 -15.64
C ASP A 63 14.67 30.54 -16.13
N PRO A 64 14.68 29.56 -15.24
CA PRO A 64 14.41 28.16 -15.62
C PRO A 64 12.98 28.00 -16.11
N ASP A 65 12.74 27.04 -17.01
CA ASP A 65 11.41 26.77 -17.54
C ASP A 65 10.43 26.28 -16.45
N PHE A 66 10.92 25.50 -15.50
CA PHE A 66 10.11 24.92 -14.44
C PHE A 66 10.80 25.06 -13.08
N ILE A 67 10.01 25.34 -12.05
CA ILE A 67 10.45 25.28 -10.66
C ILE A 67 9.42 24.48 -9.84
N THR A 68 9.90 23.49 -9.13
CA THR A 68 9.12 22.73 -8.13
C THR A 68 9.66 23.07 -6.74
N PHE A 69 8.77 23.40 -5.83
CA PHE A 69 9.07 23.73 -4.44
C PHE A 69 8.65 22.59 -3.50
N PHE A 70 9.55 22.18 -2.64
CA PHE A 70 9.29 21.30 -1.51
C PHE A 70 9.49 22.10 -0.24
N SER A 71 8.47 22.23 0.60
CA SER A 71 8.54 23.06 1.81
C SER A 71 9.39 22.47 2.92
N GLY A 72 9.60 21.15 2.90
CA GLY A 72 10.23 20.40 3.98
C GLY A 72 9.28 20.01 5.11
N GLU A 73 7.99 20.37 5.00
CA GLU A 73 6.93 19.87 5.88
C GLU A 73 6.61 18.42 5.57
N ILE A 74 5.83 17.78 6.44
CA ILE A 74 5.38 16.39 6.25
C ILE A 74 4.72 16.26 4.87
N ASP A 75 5.08 15.20 4.10
CA ASP A 75 4.65 14.90 2.73
C ASP A 75 5.20 15.84 1.66
N HIS A 76 6.04 16.81 2.04
CA HIS A 76 6.67 17.78 1.16
C HIS A 76 8.20 17.86 1.35
N GLU A 77 8.83 16.77 1.75
CA GLU A 77 10.28 16.66 1.91
C GLU A 77 10.96 16.11 0.64
N TYR A 78 11.81 16.90 0.02
CA TYR A 78 12.52 16.50 -1.21
C TYR A 78 13.30 15.21 -1.09
N LYS A 79 13.87 14.90 0.08
CA LYS A 79 14.60 13.66 0.34
C LYS A 79 13.71 12.39 0.18
N PHE A 80 12.39 12.54 0.33
CA PHE A 80 11.41 11.45 0.24
C PHE A 80 10.60 11.43 -1.07
N ARG A 81 10.96 12.25 -2.06
CA ARG A 81 10.28 12.35 -3.37
C ARG A 81 10.19 11.06 -4.18
N ASN A 82 10.97 10.05 -3.84
CA ASN A 82 10.97 8.73 -4.48
C ASN A 82 10.62 7.62 -3.49
N ARG A 83 10.21 7.96 -2.27
CA ARG A 83 9.87 6.98 -1.25
C ARG A 83 8.51 6.35 -1.58
N THR A 84 8.46 5.03 -1.65
CA THR A 84 7.24 4.24 -1.86
C THR A 84 6.97 3.29 -0.69
N GLU A 85 7.92 3.21 0.24
CA GLU A 85 7.83 2.34 1.41
C GLU A 85 8.25 3.11 2.67
N MET A 86 7.54 2.86 3.77
CA MET A 86 7.93 3.35 5.09
C MET A 86 9.04 2.47 5.65
N LYS A 87 9.92 3.04 6.44
CA LYS A 87 10.89 2.24 7.19
C LYS A 87 10.19 1.51 8.33
N ILE A 88 10.67 0.30 8.65
CA ILE A 88 10.10 -0.52 9.73
C ILE A 88 10.11 0.24 11.07
N GLU A 89 11.18 1.01 11.33
CA GLU A 89 11.31 1.85 12.53
C GLU A 89 10.30 3.00 12.63
N ASP A 90 9.65 3.36 11.52
CA ASP A 90 8.61 4.37 11.46
C ASP A 90 7.19 3.79 11.68
N ILE A 91 7.07 2.45 11.80
CA ILE A 91 5.80 1.76 12.04
C ILE A 91 5.61 1.62 13.55
N GLU A 92 4.65 2.34 14.11
CA GLU A 92 4.33 2.31 15.54
C GLU A 92 3.41 1.16 15.92
N LYS A 93 2.57 0.73 14.97
CA LYS A 93 1.55 -0.27 15.21
C LYS A 93 1.33 -1.11 13.95
N CYS A 94 1.25 -2.43 14.11
CA CYS A 94 0.83 -3.35 13.07
C CYS A 94 -0.06 -4.43 13.70
N GLU A 95 -1.34 -4.44 13.40
CA GLU A 95 -2.31 -5.35 14.01
C GLU A 95 -3.25 -5.93 12.97
N ILE A 96 -3.64 -7.20 13.17
CA ILE A 96 -4.80 -7.78 12.49
C ILE A 96 -6.03 -7.69 13.37
N ASN A 97 -7.14 -7.27 12.80
CA ASN A 97 -8.44 -7.16 13.44
C ASN A 97 -9.50 -7.89 12.64
N PHE A 98 -10.40 -8.59 13.32
CA PHE A 98 -11.60 -9.17 12.74
C PHE A 98 -12.63 -9.51 13.79
N ASP A 99 -13.88 -9.65 13.35
CA ASP A 99 -15.01 -10.12 14.16
C ASP A 99 -15.45 -11.50 13.68
N MET A 100 -15.73 -12.41 14.61
CA MET A 100 -16.22 -13.75 14.32
C MET A 100 -17.59 -13.97 14.95
N VAL A 101 -18.53 -14.50 14.14
CA VAL A 101 -19.82 -15.02 14.62
C VAL A 101 -19.83 -16.54 14.38
N ALA A 102 -20.01 -17.30 15.46
CA ALA A 102 -20.19 -18.75 15.39
C ALA A 102 -21.67 -19.09 15.57
N GLN A 103 -22.16 -20.07 14.80
CA GLN A 103 -23.57 -20.50 14.81
C GLN A 103 -23.67 -22.02 14.73
N TYR A 104 -24.74 -22.56 15.30
CA TYR A 104 -25.15 -23.94 15.10
C TYR A 104 -24.18 -25.03 15.60
N ASP A 105 -23.50 -24.78 16.71
CA ASP A 105 -22.62 -25.78 17.32
C ASP A 105 -23.40 -26.96 17.90
N ALA A 106 -22.69 -28.02 18.28
CA ALA A 106 -23.22 -29.23 18.94
C ALA A 106 -22.24 -29.69 20.05
N PRO A 107 -22.21 -28.97 21.19
CA PRO A 107 -21.34 -29.33 22.30
C PRO A 107 -21.64 -30.73 22.86
N PRO A 108 -20.62 -31.42 23.41
CA PRO A 108 -19.22 -31.01 23.52
C PRO A 108 -18.38 -31.35 22.29
N LYS A 109 -18.95 -31.96 21.25
CA LYS A 109 -18.23 -32.53 20.11
C LYS A 109 -17.83 -31.50 19.06
N ASN A 110 -18.80 -30.72 18.57
CA ASN A 110 -18.59 -29.77 17.50
C ASN A 110 -18.84 -28.37 18.03
N THR A 111 -17.77 -27.74 18.54
CA THR A 111 -17.73 -26.40 19.12
C THR A 111 -16.79 -25.51 18.29
N PRO A 112 -16.77 -24.19 18.47
CA PRO A 112 -15.76 -23.36 17.82
C PRO A 112 -14.32 -23.86 18.04
N GLN A 113 -13.96 -24.27 19.25
CA GLN A 113 -12.62 -24.78 19.57
C GLN A 113 -12.24 -26.08 18.85
N THR A 114 -13.23 -26.94 18.56
CA THR A 114 -12.96 -28.23 17.90
C THR A 114 -13.08 -28.17 16.38
N ALA A 115 -13.75 -27.15 15.86
CA ALA A 115 -14.10 -27.06 14.45
C ALA A 115 -13.29 -26.05 13.65
N LEU A 116 -12.53 -25.17 14.32
CA LEU A 116 -11.81 -24.07 13.69
C LEU A 116 -10.41 -23.89 14.29
N ASP A 117 -9.42 -23.71 13.42
CA ASP A 117 -8.12 -23.16 13.77
C ASP A 117 -7.84 -21.90 12.92
N ILE A 118 -7.10 -20.95 13.49
CA ILE A 118 -6.69 -19.72 12.80
C ILE A 118 -5.19 -19.54 12.97
N PHE A 119 -4.47 -19.55 11.86
CA PHE A 119 -3.02 -19.62 11.80
C PHE A 119 -2.38 -18.42 11.11
N ILE A 120 -1.09 -18.23 11.37
CA ILE A 120 -0.19 -17.33 10.67
C ILE A 120 1.15 -18.03 10.43
N SER A 121 1.84 -17.67 9.37
CA SER A 121 3.21 -18.10 9.11
C SER A 121 3.99 -17.02 8.38
N ASP A 122 5.28 -16.89 8.68
CA ASP A 122 6.22 -16.01 7.97
C ASP A 122 7.17 -16.78 7.03
N ASN A 123 6.94 -18.08 6.85
CA ASN A 123 7.76 -18.94 6.02
C ASN A 123 6.96 -19.97 5.19
N PHE A 124 5.63 -19.87 5.15
CA PHE A 124 4.82 -20.70 4.27
C PHE A 124 5.10 -20.33 2.79
N PRO A 125 5.46 -21.30 1.93
CA PRO A 125 5.92 -21.00 0.57
C PRO A 125 4.79 -20.59 -0.40
N GLY A 126 3.52 -20.63 0.05
CA GLY A 126 2.35 -20.46 -0.81
C GLY A 126 1.92 -21.76 -1.51
N MET A 127 0.68 -21.79 -1.98
CA MET A 127 0.14 -22.89 -2.80
C MET A 127 0.41 -22.65 -4.28
N ALA A 128 0.78 -23.70 -5.00
CA ALA A 128 0.99 -23.62 -6.45
C ALA A 128 -0.33 -23.57 -7.24
N LYS A 129 -1.43 -24.10 -6.69
CA LYS A 129 -2.79 -24.12 -7.26
C LYS A 129 -2.90 -24.80 -8.62
N ASN A 130 -1.98 -25.70 -8.91
CA ASN A 130 -1.93 -26.48 -10.14
C ASN A 130 -1.81 -27.98 -9.90
N ASN A 131 -1.66 -28.40 -8.63
CA ASN A 131 -1.61 -29.78 -8.18
C ASN A 131 -2.21 -29.88 -6.79
N PHE A 132 -3.49 -30.24 -6.72
CA PHE A 132 -4.27 -30.30 -5.49
C PHE A 132 -3.65 -31.22 -4.42
N GLU A 133 -3.21 -32.43 -4.81
CA GLU A 133 -2.63 -33.38 -3.85
C GLU A 133 -1.28 -32.86 -3.28
N ALA A 134 -0.50 -32.16 -4.09
CA ALA A 134 0.75 -31.56 -3.61
C ALA A 134 0.45 -30.39 -2.64
N ASP A 135 -0.48 -29.51 -2.98
CA ASP A 135 -0.88 -28.40 -2.12
C ASP A 135 -1.51 -28.89 -0.82
N LYS A 136 -2.32 -29.95 -0.88
CA LYS A 136 -2.90 -30.60 0.31
C LYS A 136 -1.81 -31.14 1.24
N LEU A 137 -0.86 -31.92 0.70
CA LEU A 137 0.26 -32.43 1.48
C LEU A 137 1.11 -31.32 2.10
N LEU A 138 1.35 -30.24 1.33
CA LEU A 138 2.07 -29.07 1.81
C LEU A 138 1.34 -28.41 2.98
N VAL A 139 0.05 -28.11 2.82
CA VAL A 139 -0.74 -27.37 3.81
C VAL A 139 -0.98 -28.18 5.08
N GLU A 140 -1.35 -29.46 4.96
CA GLU A 140 -1.60 -30.35 6.11
C GLU A 140 -0.31 -30.75 6.83
N GLY A 141 0.83 -30.80 6.14
CA GLY A 141 2.13 -31.14 6.71
C GLY A 141 2.94 -29.94 7.21
N PHE A 142 2.44 -28.71 7.03
CA PHE A 142 3.16 -27.51 7.41
C PHE A 142 3.04 -27.22 8.91
N ASP A 143 4.12 -26.70 9.50
CA ASP A 143 4.17 -26.33 10.93
C ASP A 143 3.60 -24.91 11.13
N TRP A 144 2.28 -24.83 11.25
CA TRP A 144 1.56 -23.57 11.40
C TRP A 144 1.66 -23.00 12.83
N THR A 145 1.85 -21.70 12.94
CA THR A 145 1.73 -20.97 14.21
C THR A 145 0.29 -20.50 14.41
N TYR A 146 -0.28 -20.69 15.59
CA TYR A 146 -1.61 -20.15 15.90
C TYR A 146 -1.59 -18.62 15.94
N LEU A 147 -2.38 -17.97 15.09
CA LEU A 147 -2.70 -16.55 15.20
C LEU A 147 -3.67 -16.31 16.35
N ILE A 148 -4.68 -17.17 16.47
CA ILE A 148 -5.62 -17.21 17.58
C ILE A 148 -5.46 -18.57 18.27
N PRO A 149 -4.90 -18.63 19.48
CA PRO A 149 -4.86 -19.84 20.28
C PRO A 149 -6.24 -20.47 20.44
N THR A 150 -6.34 -21.80 20.37
CA THR A 150 -7.62 -22.52 20.40
C THR A 150 -8.44 -22.19 21.65
N GLU A 151 -7.79 -21.97 22.78
CA GLU A 151 -8.43 -21.60 24.05
C GLU A 151 -9.08 -20.22 24.05
N GLU A 152 -8.71 -19.33 23.14
CA GLU A 152 -9.35 -18.02 22.95
C GLU A 152 -10.64 -18.11 22.13
N LEU A 153 -10.86 -19.21 21.42
CA LEU A 153 -12.13 -19.46 20.73
C LEU A 153 -13.22 -19.84 21.73
N PRO A 154 -14.51 -19.52 21.46
CA PRO A 154 -15.60 -19.89 22.34
C PRO A 154 -15.70 -21.40 22.54
N VAL A 155 -15.87 -21.87 23.78
CA VAL A 155 -16.10 -23.29 24.10
C VAL A 155 -17.45 -23.78 23.62
N LYS A 156 -18.41 -22.88 23.40
CA LYS A 156 -19.74 -23.10 22.82
C LYS A 156 -20.29 -21.81 22.24
N VAL A 157 -21.26 -21.92 21.36
CA VAL A 157 -22.02 -20.78 20.84
C VAL A 157 -22.98 -20.29 21.91
N GLU A 158 -22.84 -19.04 22.35
CA GLU A 158 -23.75 -18.41 23.32
C GLU A 158 -25.07 -18.01 22.65
N SER A 159 -24.97 -17.43 21.44
CA SER A 159 -26.12 -17.11 20.60
C SER A 159 -25.66 -17.01 19.13
N ASN A 160 -26.58 -17.25 18.20
CA ASN A 160 -26.29 -17.18 16.75
C ASN A 160 -25.95 -15.76 16.23
N THR A 161 -26.02 -14.75 17.09
CA THR A 161 -25.72 -13.34 16.77
C THR A 161 -24.56 -12.77 17.58
N LYS A 162 -24.01 -13.57 18.52
CA LYS A 162 -22.88 -13.13 19.34
C LYS A 162 -21.65 -12.96 18.47
N SER A 163 -21.10 -11.77 18.46
CA SER A 163 -19.82 -11.45 17.82
C SER A 163 -18.70 -11.50 18.84
N TYR A 164 -17.57 -12.05 18.43
CA TYR A 164 -16.32 -12.11 19.16
C TYR A 164 -15.28 -11.35 18.38
N SER A 165 -14.73 -10.29 18.96
CA SER A 165 -13.72 -9.45 18.31
C SER A 165 -12.31 -9.92 18.68
N TYR A 166 -11.46 -10.00 17.70
CA TYR A 166 -10.06 -10.39 17.83
C TYR A 166 -9.15 -9.29 17.32
N THR A 167 -8.13 -8.97 18.11
CA THR A 167 -7.02 -8.09 17.75
C THR A 167 -5.72 -8.79 18.11
N LYS A 168 -4.80 -8.92 17.15
CA LYS A 168 -3.48 -9.51 17.38
C LYS A 168 -2.39 -8.63 16.83
N ASP A 169 -1.38 -8.40 17.66
CA ASP A 169 -0.17 -7.68 17.28
C ASP A 169 0.65 -8.48 16.26
N LEU A 170 1.05 -7.83 15.19
CA LEU A 170 1.89 -8.38 14.13
C LEU A 170 3.27 -7.70 14.04
N ALA A 171 3.67 -6.91 15.04
CA ALA A 171 4.94 -6.18 15.03
C ALA A 171 6.16 -7.10 14.81
N SER A 172 6.15 -8.33 15.33
CA SER A 172 7.22 -9.31 15.14
C SER A 172 7.34 -9.86 13.70
N TYR A 173 6.35 -9.57 12.87
CA TYR A 173 6.30 -9.96 11.45
C TYR A 173 6.63 -8.82 10.50
N LEU A 174 6.91 -7.61 10.99
CA LEU A 174 7.29 -6.48 10.14
C LEU A 174 8.53 -6.80 9.29
N GLY A 175 8.47 -6.42 8.03
CA GLY A 175 9.52 -6.71 7.04
C GLY A 175 9.54 -8.15 6.52
N LYS A 176 8.59 -8.99 6.94
CA LYS A 176 8.46 -10.39 6.50
C LYS A 176 7.22 -10.59 5.65
N GLN A 177 7.25 -11.61 4.79
CA GLN A 177 6.05 -12.09 4.13
C GLN A 177 5.26 -12.97 5.09
N ILE A 178 3.98 -12.69 5.28
CA ILE A 178 3.09 -13.51 6.10
C ILE A 178 2.00 -14.16 5.27
N THR A 179 1.56 -15.33 5.71
CA THR A 179 0.36 -16.02 5.21
C THR A 179 -0.57 -16.28 6.38
N ILE A 180 -1.85 -15.96 6.19
CA ILE A 180 -2.92 -16.21 7.17
C ILE A 180 -3.77 -17.38 6.66
N ALA A 181 -4.07 -18.32 7.54
CA ALA A 181 -4.87 -19.48 7.19
C ALA A 181 -5.98 -19.75 8.21
N PHE A 182 -7.17 -20.02 7.71
CA PHE A 182 -8.31 -20.53 8.47
C PHE A 182 -8.49 -21.99 8.11
N HIS A 183 -8.53 -22.86 9.11
CA HIS A 183 -8.74 -24.29 8.94
C HIS A 183 -10.07 -24.70 9.55
N TYR A 184 -11.04 -25.06 8.70
CA TYR A 184 -12.34 -25.58 9.11
C TYR A 184 -12.32 -27.10 9.14
N LYS A 185 -12.42 -27.68 10.35
CA LYS A 185 -12.38 -29.13 10.61
C LYS A 185 -13.78 -29.74 10.78
N GLY A 186 -14.83 -28.94 10.84
CA GLY A 186 -16.18 -29.36 11.09
C GLY A 186 -16.47 -29.81 12.55
N GLY A 187 -15.48 -30.21 13.32
CA GLY A 187 -15.58 -30.67 14.70
C GLY A 187 -14.96 -32.04 14.92
N GLN A 188 -15.53 -32.82 15.85
CA GLN A 188 -15.05 -34.14 16.25
C GLN A 188 -16.01 -35.31 15.90
N ASP A 189 -17.27 -35.00 15.54
CA ASP A 189 -18.30 -36.02 15.32
C ASP A 189 -19.25 -35.64 14.20
N GLY A 190 -19.21 -36.36 13.10
CA GLY A 190 -20.11 -36.19 11.96
C GLY A 190 -21.58 -36.53 12.23
N ALA A 191 -21.88 -37.30 13.32
CA ALA A 191 -23.26 -37.63 13.69
C ALA A 191 -24.05 -36.41 14.20
N VAL A 192 -23.38 -35.34 14.60
CA VAL A 192 -23.99 -34.07 15.04
C VAL A 192 -23.68 -32.94 14.08
N ARG A 193 -24.42 -31.85 14.20
CA ARG A 193 -24.25 -30.67 13.35
C ARG A 193 -22.83 -30.09 13.46
N GLN A 194 -22.29 -29.66 12.33
CA GLN A 194 -21.01 -28.94 12.24
C GLN A 194 -21.26 -27.42 12.22
N PRO A 195 -20.52 -26.62 12.99
CA PRO A 195 -20.81 -25.17 13.15
C PRO A 195 -20.60 -24.38 11.86
N LYS A 196 -21.24 -23.21 11.80
CA LYS A 196 -21.00 -22.18 10.80
C LYS A 196 -20.13 -21.08 11.42
N PHE A 197 -19.23 -20.50 10.62
CA PHE A 197 -18.49 -19.31 11.01
C PHE A 197 -18.65 -18.20 9.97
N SER A 198 -18.83 -16.98 10.46
CA SER A 198 -18.76 -15.77 9.66
C SER A 198 -17.67 -14.88 10.24
N PHE A 199 -16.74 -14.44 9.39
CA PHE A 199 -15.65 -13.54 9.74
C PHE A 199 -15.91 -12.20 9.05
N ASN A 200 -16.00 -11.13 9.85
CA ASN A 200 -16.33 -9.81 9.39
C ASN A 200 -15.16 -8.85 9.62
N ASN A 201 -15.03 -7.85 8.78
CA ASN A 201 -14.08 -6.75 8.96
C ASN A 201 -12.61 -7.20 9.10
N ILE A 202 -12.23 -8.31 8.45
CA ILE A 202 -10.83 -8.75 8.47
C ILE A 202 -9.98 -7.67 7.81
N ARG A 203 -9.02 -7.15 8.57
CA ARG A 203 -8.11 -6.11 8.11
C ARG A 203 -6.81 -6.13 8.90
N ILE A 204 -5.73 -5.75 8.25
CA ILE A 204 -4.45 -5.45 8.87
C ILE A 204 -4.30 -3.94 8.86
N GLU A 205 -4.04 -3.36 10.03
CA GLU A 205 -3.87 -1.93 10.23
C GLU A 205 -2.42 -1.64 10.61
N LEU A 206 -1.79 -0.73 9.87
CA LEU A 206 -0.48 -0.17 10.19
C LEU A 206 -0.67 1.31 10.56
N ALA A 207 -0.05 1.76 11.64
CA ALA A 207 0.04 3.17 12.00
C ALA A 207 1.52 3.60 12.01
N PHE A 208 1.77 4.82 11.53
CA PHE A 208 3.12 5.36 11.36
C PHE A 208 3.34 6.56 12.29
N ASN A 209 4.60 6.83 12.63
CA ASN A 209 5.02 7.93 13.50
C ASN A 209 4.71 9.35 12.97
N ASN A 210 4.28 9.45 11.72
CA ASN A 210 3.84 10.70 11.09
C ASN A 210 2.31 10.89 11.09
N ASN A 211 1.59 10.18 11.95
CA ASN A 211 0.12 10.16 12.06
C ASN A 211 -0.63 9.62 10.83
N LYS A 212 0.07 8.98 9.88
CA LYS A 212 -0.57 8.25 8.79
C LYS A 212 -0.90 6.82 9.19
N SER A 213 -1.77 6.19 8.42
CA SER A 213 -2.10 4.78 8.58
C SER A 213 -2.38 4.13 7.24
N GLU A 214 -2.15 2.82 7.18
CA GLU A 214 -2.53 1.97 6.05
C GLU A 214 -3.43 0.85 6.55
N THR A 215 -4.40 0.45 5.72
CA THR A 215 -5.30 -0.67 6.04
C THR A 215 -5.39 -1.61 4.85
N VAL A 216 -4.99 -2.87 5.08
CA VAL A 216 -5.14 -3.96 4.11
C VAL A 216 -6.38 -4.76 4.47
N TYR A 217 -7.40 -4.72 3.61
CA TYR A 217 -8.66 -5.44 3.83
C TYR A 217 -8.60 -6.88 3.30
N ALA A 218 -9.50 -7.75 3.78
CA ALA A 218 -9.62 -9.16 3.38
C ALA A 218 -9.59 -9.39 1.87
N LYS A 219 -10.24 -8.52 1.09
CA LYS A 219 -10.27 -8.61 -0.38
C LYS A 219 -8.89 -8.51 -1.04
N ASN A 220 -7.94 -7.87 -0.36
CA ASN A 220 -6.58 -7.67 -0.84
C ASN A 220 -5.60 -8.74 -0.33
N LEU A 221 -6.07 -9.65 0.54
CA LEU A 221 -5.28 -10.77 1.06
C LEU A 221 -5.27 -11.98 0.12
N GLY A 222 -6.04 -11.96 -0.97
CA GLY A 222 -6.00 -13.00 -2.00
C GLY A 222 -6.38 -14.40 -1.50
N PHE A 223 -7.35 -14.52 -0.59
CA PHE A 223 -7.74 -15.80 -0.01
C PHE A 223 -8.19 -16.82 -1.04
N THR A 224 -7.61 -18.01 -0.98
CA THR A 224 -7.95 -19.16 -1.81
C THR A 224 -8.38 -20.34 -0.92
N PRO A 225 -9.56 -20.96 -1.17
CA PRO A 225 -9.95 -22.20 -0.50
C PRO A 225 -9.07 -23.37 -0.92
N LEU A 226 -8.93 -24.36 -0.01
CA LEU A 226 -8.44 -25.69 -0.31
C LEU A 226 -9.43 -26.69 0.32
N ASN A 227 -10.34 -27.25 -0.48
CA ASN A 227 -11.49 -28.02 -0.04
C ASN A 227 -11.16 -29.52 -0.02
N ILE A 228 -10.64 -30.05 1.09
CA ILE A 228 -10.06 -31.41 1.18
C ILE A 228 -11.15 -32.46 1.32
N VAL A 229 -12.06 -32.31 2.32
CA VAL A 229 -13.12 -33.28 2.57
C VAL A 229 -14.49 -32.63 2.51
N ASN A 230 -15.27 -33.02 1.51
CA ASN A 230 -16.64 -32.58 1.28
C ASN A 230 -17.54 -33.78 0.91
N ASN A 231 -18.84 -33.66 1.14
CA ASN A 231 -19.78 -34.68 0.72
C ASN A 231 -19.97 -34.67 -0.80
N GLU A 232 -20.25 -35.84 -1.40
CA GLU A 232 -20.57 -35.96 -2.83
C GLU A 232 -21.74 -35.02 -3.26
N SER A 233 -22.79 -34.96 -2.44
CA SER A 233 -23.95 -34.10 -2.68
C SER A 233 -23.58 -32.62 -2.73
N ASP A 234 -22.62 -32.18 -1.90
CA ASP A 234 -22.15 -30.82 -1.89
C ASP A 234 -21.32 -30.54 -3.16
N GLN A 235 -20.53 -31.54 -3.59
CA GLN A 235 -19.70 -31.46 -4.79
C GLN A 235 -20.51 -31.40 -6.10
N GLN A 236 -21.74 -31.89 -6.12
CA GLN A 236 -22.62 -31.86 -7.28
C GLN A 236 -23.48 -30.58 -7.34
N SER A 237 -23.38 -29.70 -6.36
CA SER A 237 -24.10 -28.43 -6.38
C SER A 237 -23.63 -27.53 -7.53
N ASP A 238 -24.56 -26.95 -8.30
CA ASP A 238 -24.28 -25.97 -9.36
C ASP A 238 -23.54 -24.72 -8.85
N LYS A 239 -23.53 -24.51 -7.53
CA LYS A 239 -22.84 -23.41 -6.85
C LYS A 239 -21.35 -23.66 -6.66
N VAL A 240 -20.87 -24.90 -6.83
CA VAL A 240 -19.47 -25.27 -6.71
C VAL A 240 -18.84 -25.33 -8.09
N LYS A 241 -18.19 -24.24 -8.51
CA LYS A 241 -17.57 -24.14 -9.83
C LYS A 241 -16.23 -24.87 -9.89
N ASP A 242 -15.46 -24.80 -8.80
CA ASP A 242 -14.19 -25.49 -8.61
C ASP A 242 -14.23 -26.15 -7.24
N ARG A 243 -14.11 -27.49 -7.20
CA ARG A 243 -14.25 -28.27 -5.98
C ARG A 243 -13.01 -28.27 -5.11
N GLU A 244 -11.87 -28.06 -5.72
CA GLU A 244 -10.56 -28.12 -5.06
C GLU A 244 -10.21 -26.77 -4.44
N TYR A 245 -10.27 -25.68 -5.25
CA TYR A 245 -9.86 -24.34 -4.86
C TYR A 245 -11.01 -23.31 -4.90
N GLY A 246 -12.22 -23.74 -5.17
CA GLY A 246 -13.34 -22.84 -5.41
C GLY A 246 -14.02 -22.34 -4.15
N ALA A 247 -14.23 -21.01 -4.10
CA ALA A 247 -15.22 -20.39 -3.24
C ALA A 247 -16.63 -20.54 -3.85
N VAL A 248 -17.67 -20.43 -3.03
CA VAL A 248 -19.07 -20.56 -3.47
C VAL A 248 -19.84 -19.27 -3.27
N ASP A 249 -20.91 -19.10 -4.04
CA ASP A 249 -21.83 -17.96 -3.96
C ASP A 249 -23.10 -18.27 -3.16
N GLY A 250 -23.06 -19.20 -2.28
CA GLY A 250 -24.23 -19.61 -1.49
C GLY A 250 -23.88 -20.43 -0.27
N GLY A 251 -24.89 -20.93 0.43
CA GLY A 251 -24.73 -21.74 1.62
C GLY A 251 -24.43 -23.19 1.29
N VAL A 252 -23.27 -23.50 0.66
CA VAL A 252 -22.83 -24.88 0.44
C VAL A 252 -22.09 -25.35 1.69
N PRO A 253 -22.54 -26.46 2.33
CA PRO A 253 -21.99 -26.93 3.58
C PRO A 253 -20.49 -27.21 3.52
N GLY A 254 -19.72 -26.63 4.45
CA GLY A 254 -18.29 -26.83 4.56
C GLY A 254 -17.43 -26.13 3.49
N PHE A 255 -18.04 -25.33 2.61
CA PHE A 255 -17.33 -24.50 1.63
C PHE A 255 -17.26 -23.05 2.05
N TRP A 256 -16.23 -22.36 1.55
CA TRP A 256 -15.99 -20.95 1.81
C TRP A 256 -16.74 -20.03 0.82
N LYS A 257 -17.42 -19.04 1.36
CA LYS A 257 -18.01 -17.92 0.61
C LYS A 257 -17.18 -16.69 0.86
N THR A 258 -16.56 -16.14 -0.20
CA THR A 258 -15.65 -14.99 -0.13
C THR A 258 -16.09 -13.84 -1.03
N VAL A 259 -17.26 -13.94 -1.66
CA VAL A 259 -17.77 -12.96 -2.64
C VAL A 259 -18.21 -11.64 -2.03
N ILE A 260 -18.45 -11.60 -0.71
CA ILE A 260 -18.80 -10.38 0.01
C ILE A 260 -17.50 -9.74 0.50
N PRO A 261 -17.14 -8.52 0.08
CA PRO A 261 -15.84 -7.93 0.40
C PRO A 261 -15.53 -7.77 1.88
N THR A 262 -16.58 -7.69 2.72
CA THR A 262 -16.47 -7.43 4.16
C THR A 262 -16.75 -8.68 5.03
N GLU A 263 -17.17 -9.80 4.42
CA GLU A 263 -17.56 -11.02 5.15
C GLU A 263 -17.04 -12.27 4.46
N ILE A 264 -16.43 -13.15 5.23
CA ILE A 264 -16.05 -14.51 4.81
C ILE A 264 -16.85 -15.51 5.62
N ILE A 265 -17.47 -16.48 4.95
CA ILE A 265 -18.34 -17.47 5.61
C ILE A 265 -17.88 -18.88 5.25
N VAL A 266 -17.86 -19.78 6.24
CA VAL A 266 -17.88 -21.22 6.01
C VAL A 266 -19.21 -21.78 6.53
N SER A 267 -19.97 -22.47 5.67
CA SER A 267 -21.33 -22.92 5.98
C SER A 267 -21.34 -24.16 6.84
N SER A 268 -22.33 -24.24 7.77
CA SER A 268 -22.56 -25.41 8.61
C SER A 268 -22.94 -26.63 7.78
N SER A 269 -22.67 -27.83 8.32
CA SER A 269 -23.17 -29.08 7.77
C SER A 269 -24.18 -29.73 8.70
N ALA A 270 -25.18 -30.44 8.14
CA ALA A 270 -26.21 -31.15 8.91
C ALA A 270 -25.63 -32.30 9.72
N ALA A 271 -26.34 -32.73 10.74
CA ALA A 271 -26.05 -33.97 11.46
C ALA A 271 -26.09 -35.17 10.50
N GLY A 272 -25.27 -36.20 10.77
CA GLY A 272 -25.17 -37.40 9.94
C GLY A 272 -24.38 -37.19 8.63
N THR A 273 -23.54 -36.15 8.56
CA THR A 273 -22.65 -35.90 7.42
C THR A 273 -21.19 -36.13 7.80
N THR A 274 -20.35 -36.44 6.80
CA THR A 274 -18.90 -36.54 7.00
C THR A 274 -18.34 -35.23 7.54
N LEU A 275 -17.40 -35.33 8.49
CA LEU A 275 -16.66 -34.15 8.96
C LEU A 275 -15.96 -33.48 7.78
N LYS A 276 -16.13 -32.16 7.68
CA LYS A 276 -15.49 -31.33 6.65
C LYS A 276 -14.03 -31.09 7.02
N ASN A 277 -13.22 -30.94 6.00
CA ASN A 277 -11.86 -30.48 6.12
C ASN A 277 -11.59 -29.49 4.97
N SER A 278 -11.52 -28.22 5.30
CA SER A 278 -11.31 -27.17 4.30
C SER A 278 -10.49 -26.03 4.88
N TRP A 279 -9.52 -25.58 4.11
CA TRP A 279 -8.68 -24.44 4.44
C TRP A 279 -9.07 -23.22 3.62
N LEU A 280 -8.79 -22.04 4.16
CA LEU A 280 -8.83 -20.78 3.44
C LEU A 280 -7.51 -20.07 3.70
N ILE A 281 -6.69 -19.89 2.67
CA ILE A 281 -5.31 -19.50 2.79
C ILE A 281 -5.09 -18.22 2.00
N SER A 282 -4.48 -17.20 2.63
CA SER A 282 -4.13 -15.93 1.96
C SER A 282 -2.93 -16.12 1.03
N GLU A 283 -2.81 -15.23 0.04
CA GLU A 283 -1.52 -15.03 -0.62
C GLU A 283 -0.49 -14.50 0.40
N PRO A 284 0.81 -14.76 0.18
CA PRO A 284 1.87 -14.14 0.97
C PRO A 284 1.80 -12.61 0.85
N LEU A 285 1.69 -11.92 1.99
CA LEU A 285 1.66 -10.47 2.10
C LEU A 285 2.94 -9.98 2.79
N LEU A 286 3.70 -9.10 2.15
CA LEU A 286 4.81 -8.42 2.81
C LEU A 286 4.27 -7.36 3.77
N LEU A 287 4.61 -7.48 5.06
CA LEU A 287 4.26 -6.50 6.08
C LEU A 287 5.29 -5.37 6.12
N ASN A 288 5.15 -4.42 5.20
CA ASN A 288 5.82 -3.14 5.22
C ASN A 288 4.77 -2.04 4.98
N GLY A 289 5.00 -0.85 5.47
CA GLY A 289 4.12 0.27 5.16
C GLY A 289 4.37 0.75 3.74
N SER A 290 3.34 0.83 2.91
CA SER A 290 3.40 1.60 1.67
C SER A 290 3.15 3.08 1.94
N CYS A 291 3.74 3.96 1.14
CA CYS A 291 3.46 5.39 1.19
C CYS A 291 3.57 6.01 -0.20
N ASP A 292 2.80 7.06 -0.40
CA ASP A 292 2.99 7.90 -1.57
C ASP A 292 4.31 8.68 -1.43
N PRO A 293 5.05 8.87 -2.54
CA PRO A 293 6.18 9.77 -2.56
C PRO A 293 5.80 11.18 -2.13
N ASP A 294 6.70 11.86 -1.41
CA ASP A 294 6.49 13.25 -1.07
C ASP A 294 6.43 14.11 -2.33
N ALA A 295 5.46 14.99 -2.41
CA ALA A 295 5.20 15.80 -3.58
C ALA A 295 5.63 17.26 -3.39
N GLY A 296 6.31 17.81 -4.40
CA GLY A 296 6.56 19.25 -4.48
C GLY A 296 5.40 19.99 -5.15
N VAL A 297 5.33 21.28 -4.91
CA VAL A 297 4.38 22.19 -5.55
C VAL A 297 5.06 22.83 -6.78
N ALA A 298 4.47 22.67 -7.95
CA ALA A 298 4.94 23.36 -9.15
C ALA A 298 4.62 24.88 -9.02
N ILE A 299 5.66 25.70 -8.84
CA ILE A 299 5.50 27.15 -8.63
C ILE A 299 5.78 27.96 -9.90
N LYS A 300 6.46 27.38 -10.90
CA LYS A 300 6.71 27.99 -12.21
C LYS A 300 6.59 26.95 -13.32
N ASN A 301 6.05 27.36 -14.44
CA ASN A 301 6.08 26.64 -15.72
C ASN A 301 6.62 27.53 -16.84
N ILE A 302 6.88 26.95 -18.01
CA ILE A 302 7.53 27.62 -19.17
C ILE A 302 6.79 28.88 -19.66
N SER A 303 5.49 29.00 -19.40
CA SER A 303 4.69 30.16 -19.87
C SER A 303 4.61 31.31 -18.85
N GLN A 304 5.31 31.19 -17.72
CA GLN A 304 5.23 32.15 -16.61
C GLN A 304 6.62 32.66 -16.26
N SER A 305 6.72 33.95 -15.92
CA SER A 305 7.86 34.53 -15.22
C SER A 305 7.58 34.49 -13.72
N LEU A 306 8.56 34.12 -12.90
CA LEU A 306 8.45 34.09 -11.46
C LEU A 306 9.66 34.78 -10.82
N GLU A 307 9.44 35.95 -10.24
CA GLU A 307 10.47 36.69 -9.52
C GLU A 307 10.47 36.36 -8.02
N ILE A 308 9.29 36.15 -7.44
CA ILE A 308 9.11 35.86 -6.03
C ILE A 308 8.06 34.78 -5.80
N TYR A 309 8.21 34.04 -4.71
CA TYR A 309 7.23 33.08 -4.20
C TYR A 309 7.18 33.14 -2.68
N SER A 310 6.00 33.05 -2.07
CA SER A 310 5.84 33.10 -0.62
C SER A 310 5.23 31.82 -0.09
N HIS A 311 5.75 31.34 1.04
CA HIS A 311 5.22 30.20 1.78
C HIS A 311 5.13 30.54 3.27
N THR A 312 4.11 30.02 3.96
CA THR A 312 3.90 30.22 5.39
C THR A 312 3.96 28.91 6.14
N TYR A 313 4.77 28.84 7.19
CA TYR A 313 4.90 27.67 8.06
C TYR A 313 4.03 27.87 9.30
N GLU A 314 3.06 26.98 9.51
CA GLU A 314 2.08 27.09 10.58
C GLU A 314 2.53 26.41 11.88
N GLU A 315 3.63 25.66 11.89
CA GLU A 315 4.18 25.01 13.05
C GLU A 315 5.65 25.39 13.28
N ALA A 316 6.03 25.59 14.57
CA ALA A 316 7.43 25.82 14.92
C ALA A 316 8.27 24.55 14.67
N GLY A 317 9.48 24.74 14.12
CA GLY A 317 10.34 23.62 13.77
C GLY A 317 11.45 24.01 12.83
N THR A 318 12.24 23.02 12.41
CA THR A 318 13.29 23.21 11.41
C THR A 318 12.95 22.40 10.17
N TYR A 319 12.86 23.08 9.03
CA TYR A 319 12.47 22.52 7.73
C TYR A 319 13.61 22.70 6.72
N THR A 320 13.61 21.88 5.68
CA THR A 320 14.50 22.06 4.51
C THR A 320 13.65 22.42 3.31
N ALA A 321 13.59 23.72 3.01
CA ALA A 321 12.97 24.21 1.79
C ALA A 321 13.86 23.87 0.59
N THR A 322 13.33 23.14 -0.40
CA THR A 322 14.07 22.71 -1.58
C THR A 322 13.40 23.21 -2.85
N PHE A 323 14.15 23.89 -3.68
CA PHE A 323 13.74 24.35 -5.01
C PHE A 323 14.45 23.52 -6.07
N VAL A 324 13.66 22.93 -6.95
CA VAL A 324 14.14 22.09 -8.05
C VAL A 324 13.79 22.78 -9.35
N ALA A 325 14.80 23.27 -10.04
CA ALA A 325 14.67 23.96 -11.32
C ALA A 325 15.18 23.09 -12.47
N ASN A 326 14.50 23.16 -13.61
CA ASN A 326 14.95 22.49 -14.83
C ASN A 326 14.47 23.23 -16.08
N ASN A 327 15.22 23.06 -17.17
CA ASN A 327 14.84 23.45 -18.51
C ASN A 327 14.45 22.20 -19.29
N ALA A 328 13.31 22.22 -19.96
CA ALA A 328 12.85 21.07 -20.74
C ALA A 328 12.03 21.53 -21.95
N ASN A 329 12.27 20.89 -23.08
CA ASN A 329 11.39 20.98 -24.25
C ASN A 329 10.98 19.59 -24.70
N TYR A 330 10.21 19.47 -25.79
CA TYR A 330 9.69 18.21 -26.30
C TYR A 330 10.78 17.23 -26.82
N VAL A 331 12.02 17.70 -26.99
CA VAL A 331 13.14 16.90 -27.51
C VAL A 331 14.20 16.65 -26.44
N HIS A 332 14.49 17.67 -25.60
CA HIS A 332 15.59 17.64 -24.66
C HIS A 332 15.12 18.03 -23.24
N GLN A 333 15.65 17.31 -22.28
CA GLN A 333 15.57 17.68 -20.87
C GLN A 333 16.94 18.23 -20.46
N GLY A 334 16.97 19.48 -20.05
CA GLY A 334 18.17 20.14 -19.52
C GLY A 334 18.59 19.59 -18.17
N GLY A 335 19.74 20.06 -17.68
CA GLY A 335 20.23 19.73 -16.35
C GLY A 335 19.27 20.21 -15.25
N GLN A 336 19.23 19.48 -14.13
CA GLN A 336 18.48 19.85 -12.95
C GLN A 336 19.37 20.64 -11.99
N VAL A 337 18.87 21.76 -11.47
CA VAL A 337 19.50 22.55 -10.41
C VAL A 337 18.66 22.45 -9.15
N VAL A 338 19.29 22.10 -8.04
CA VAL A 338 18.64 22.00 -6.72
C VAL A 338 19.24 23.05 -5.80
N ARG A 339 18.40 23.82 -5.10
CA ARG A 339 18.78 24.77 -4.07
C ARG A 339 18.04 24.46 -2.79
N GLU A 340 18.76 24.41 -1.69
CA GLU A 340 18.22 24.08 -0.37
C GLU A 340 18.50 25.21 0.62
N LEU A 341 17.50 25.57 1.40
CA LEU A 341 17.59 26.50 2.50
C LEU A 341 17.05 25.85 3.78
N THR A 342 17.75 26.05 4.88
CA THR A 342 17.22 25.69 6.20
C THR A 342 16.24 26.74 6.66
N ILE A 343 15.04 26.36 7.04
CA ILE A 343 14.01 27.23 7.59
C ILE A 343 13.84 26.91 9.07
N ASN A 344 14.17 27.85 9.94
CA ASN A 344 14.00 27.74 11.39
C ASN A 344 12.78 28.58 11.79
N VAL A 345 11.67 27.93 12.05
CA VAL A 345 10.40 28.56 12.46
C VAL A 345 10.37 28.64 13.99
N VAL A 346 10.36 29.87 14.49
CA VAL A 346 10.31 30.16 15.95
C VAL A 346 8.91 30.63 16.35
N GLU A 347 8.57 30.48 17.65
CA GLU A 347 7.29 30.91 18.21
C GLU A 347 7.01 32.42 18.03
#